data_3b6b5e9056129e1f63f4fe0f31da5932
#
_entry.id   3b6b5e9056129e1f63f4fe0f31da5932
#
_cell.length_a   1.000
_cell.length_b   1.000
_cell.length_c   1.000
_cell.angle_alpha   90.00
_cell.angle_beta   90.00
_cell.angle_gamma   90.00
#
_symmetry.space_group_name_H-M   'P 1'
#
loop_
_entity.id
_entity.type
_entity.pdbx_description
1 polymer ?
#
loop_
_entity_poly.entity_id
_entity_poly.type
_entity_poly.pdbx_seq_one_letter_code
_entity_poly.pdbx_strand_id
1 'polypeptide(L)'
;MDAFCKGTEAVAKAVAKSRAVSIVGGGDSVAAIGKLGLADKISHISTGGGASLEYLEGKVLPGVAALDDVRRKMIAGNWKMHKTVGESIELAEDIVMETNGTLNEVVIFPTFTALESVADAIDGKHVGYGAQDLHWEDAGAYTGAISGAMIADICAEYVMVGHSERRALFGD
;
A
#
# COMPACT_ATOMS: atom_id res chain seq x y z
N MET A 1 30.85 -38.62 8.37
CA MET A 1 29.67 -38.00 7.70
C MET A 1 28.80 -38.98 6.93
N ASP A 2 29.28 -40.13 6.55
CA ASP A 2 28.51 -41.06 5.71
C ASP A 2 27.40 -41.84 6.42
N ALA A 3 27.38 -41.92 7.72
CA ALA A 3 26.36 -42.69 8.48
C ALA A 3 24.95 -42.01 8.42
N PHE A 4 24.87 -40.68 8.28
CA PHE A 4 23.60 -39.95 8.19
C PHE A 4 23.03 -39.87 6.77
N CYS A 5 23.83 -40.12 5.74
CA CYS A 5 23.42 -40.06 4.34
C CYS A 5 22.40 -41.15 3.97
N LYS A 6 22.46 -42.32 4.57
CA LYS A 6 21.57 -43.46 4.25
C LYS A 6 20.09 -43.17 4.53
N GLY A 7 19.81 -42.50 5.69
CA GLY A 7 18.44 -42.09 6.06
C GLY A 7 17.88 -41.07 5.11
N THR A 8 18.63 -40.00 4.82
CA THR A 8 18.26 -38.95 3.88
C THR A 8 18.02 -39.50 2.48
N GLU A 9 18.88 -40.42 2.00
CA GLU A 9 18.74 -41.07 0.72
C GLU A 9 17.49 -41.95 0.63
N ALA A 10 17.18 -42.70 1.70
CA ALA A 10 15.98 -43.54 1.76
C ALA A 10 14.69 -42.69 1.70
N VAL A 11 14.64 -41.61 2.46
CA VAL A 11 13.52 -40.65 2.45
C VAL A 11 13.38 -39.99 1.07
N ALA A 12 14.47 -39.48 0.51
CA ALA A 12 14.46 -38.85 -0.80
C ALA A 12 13.93 -39.79 -1.91
N LYS A 13 14.35 -41.05 -1.90
CA LYS A 13 13.87 -42.07 -2.82
C LYS A 13 12.41 -42.44 -2.61
N ALA A 14 11.93 -42.46 -1.37
CA ALA A 14 10.52 -42.71 -1.04
C ALA A 14 9.63 -41.55 -1.53
N VAL A 15 10.03 -40.32 -1.30
CA VAL A 15 9.33 -39.12 -1.76
C VAL A 15 9.28 -39.08 -3.32
N ALA A 16 10.39 -39.35 -3.96
CA ALA A 16 10.49 -39.38 -5.44
C ALA A 16 9.67 -40.50 -6.11
N LYS A 17 9.31 -41.58 -5.37
CA LYS A 17 8.44 -42.66 -5.82
C LYS A 17 6.96 -42.39 -5.49
N SER A 18 6.66 -41.46 -4.63
CA SER A 18 5.29 -41.11 -4.22
C SER A 18 4.51 -40.53 -5.42
N ARG A 19 3.20 -40.78 -5.47
CA ARG A 19 2.27 -40.09 -6.39
C ARG A 19 1.67 -38.81 -5.79
N ALA A 20 2.03 -38.47 -4.56
CA ALA A 20 1.58 -37.24 -3.90
C ALA A 20 2.35 -36.05 -4.44
N VAL A 21 1.76 -34.86 -4.28
CA VAL A 21 2.48 -33.60 -4.49
C VAL A 21 3.58 -33.51 -3.46
N SER A 22 4.82 -33.44 -3.91
CA SER A 22 6.01 -33.43 -3.06
C SER A 22 6.68 -32.06 -3.10
N ILE A 23 6.95 -31.51 -1.90
CA ILE A 23 7.66 -30.24 -1.74
C ILE A 23 8.89 -30.50 -0.90
N VAL A 24 10.07 -30.12 -1.41
CA VAL A 24 11.33 -30.20 -0.66
C VAL A 24 11.83 -28.78 -0.40
N GLY A 25 12.00 -28.44 0.87
CA GLY A 25 12.48 -27.14 1.31
C GLY A 25 13.71 -27.26 2.21
N GLY A 26 14.54 -26.20 2.21
CA GLY A 26 15.76 -26.13 2.99
C GLY A 26 17.02 -26.49 2.21
N GLY A 27 18.07 -25.64 2.36
CA GLY A 27 19.31 -25.74 1.57
C GLY A 27 19.94 -27.11 1.57
N ASP A 28 20.03 -27.77 2.74
CA ASP A 28 20.66 -29.10 2.87
C ASP A 28 19.84 -30.18 2.21
N SER A 29 18.50 -30.14 2.35
CA SER A 29 17.60 -31.12 1.73
C SER A 29 17.60 -30.99 0.21
N VAL A 30 17.60 -29.75 -0.30
CA VAL A 30 17.69 -29.44 -1.73
C VAL A 30 19.02 -29.92 -2.30
N ALA A 31 20.14 -29.67 -1.58
CA ALA A 31 21.46 -30.14 -1.98
C ALA A 31 21.53 -31.69 -2.02
N ALA A 32 20.89 -32.37 -1.07
CA ALA A 32 20.81 -33.83 -1.03
C ALA A 32 20.02 -34.38 -2.23
N ILE A 33 18.87 -33.80 -2.56
CA ILE A 33 18.05 -34.17 -3.73
C ILE A 33 18.83 -33.95 -5.02
N GLY A 34 19.56 -32.85 -5.15
CA GLY A 34 20.41 -32.56 -6.31
C GLY A 34 21.54 -33.59 -6.47
N LYS A 35 22.24 -33.93 -5.38
CA LYS A 35 23.30 -34.96 -5.39
C LYS A 35 22.80 -36.36 -5.79
N LEU A 36 21.55 -36.67 -5.46
CA LEU A 36 20.92 -37.95 -5.77
C LEU A 36 20.29 -37.99 -7.18
N GLY A 37 20.29 -36.87 -7.91
CA GLY A 37 19.70 -36.78 -9.24
C GLY A 37 18.18 -36.98 -9.23
N LEU A 38 17.48 -36.59 -8.14
CA LEU A 38 16.05 -36.83 -7.97
C LEU A 38 15.21 -35.57 -8.14
N ALA A 39 15.82 -34.45 -8.54
CA ALA A 39 15.16 -33.15 -8.67
C ALA A 39 13.92 -33.19 -9.59
N ASP A 40 14.04 -33.83 -10.72
CA ASP A 40 12.96 -33.95 -11.71
C ASP A 40 11.76 -34.81 -11.26
N LYS A 41 11.91 -35.50 -10.13
CA LYS A 41 10.87 -36.35 -9.54
C LYS A 41 10.17 -35.71 -8.34
N ILE A 42 10.53 -34.47 -8.00
CA ILE A 42 9.94 -33.71 -6.95
C ILE A 42 9.04 -32.65 -7.60
N SER A 43 7.81 -32.51 -7.09
CA SER A 43 6.83 -31.57 -7.64
C SER A 43 7.25 -30.11 -7.49
N HIS A 44 7.89 -29.75 -6.36
CA HIS A 44 8.41 -28.41 -6.13
C HIS A 44 9.63 -28.42 -5.21
N ILE A 45 10.65 -27.64 -5.57
CA ILE A 45 11.87 -27.46 -4.76
C ILE A 45 11.93 -26.00 -4.32
N SER A 46 11.88 -25.77 -3.00
CA SER A 46 11.95 -24.44 -2.39
C SER A 46 13.32 -24.21 -1.76
N THR A 47 14.01 -23.15 -2.18
CA THR A 47 15.26 -22.71 -1.54
C THR A 47 15.04 -21.97 -0.23
N GLY A 48 13.80 -21.54 0.05
CA GLY A 48 13.40 -20.78 1.25
C GLY A 48 12.76 -21.66 2.34
N GLY A 49 13.39 -22.78 2.72
CA GLY A 49 12.79 -23.78 3.62
C GLY A 49 12.22 -23.25 4.93
N GLY A 50 12.93 -22.36 5.63
CA GLY A 50 12.46 -21.73 6.86
C GLY A 50 11.24 -20.84 6.63
N ALA A 51 11.31 -19.97 5.64
CA ALA A 51 10.21 -19.08 5.27
C ALA A 51 8.97 -19.85 4.80
N SER A 52 9.16 -20.96 4.07
CA SER A 52 8.03 -21.81 3.63
C SER A 52 7.32 -22.46 4.83
N LEU A 53 8.06 -22.91 5.82
CA LEU A 53 7.48 -23.48 7.06
C LEU A 53 6.74 -22.41 7.87
N GLU A 54 7.32 -21.23 8.03
CA GLU A 54 6.68 -20.12 8.74
C GLU A 54 5.39 -19.67 8.04
N TYR A 55 5.35 -19.67 6.72
CA TYR A 55 4.14 -19.38 5.93
C TYR A 55 3.07 -20.43 6.15
N LEU A 56 3.44 -21.72 6.16
CA LEU A 56 2.52 -22.83 6.43
C LEU A 56 2.01 -22.83 7.87
N GLU A 57 2.78 -22.28 8.82
CA GLU A 57 2.36 -22.04 10.21
C GLU A 57 1.38 -20.85 10.34
N GLY A 58 1.08 -20.15 9.25
CA GLY A 58 0.21 -18.99 9.23
C GLY A 58 0.88 -17.68 9.64
N LYS A 59 2.21 -17.65 9.71
CA LYS A 59 2.96 -16.42 9.99
C LYS A 59 2.99 -15.53 8.77
N VAL A 60 2.83 -14.23 9.00
CA VAL A 60 2.99 -13.20 7.96
C VAL A 60 4.48 -13.05 7.65
N LEU A 61 4.87 -13.42 6.43
CA LEU A 61 6.24 -13.23 5.95
C LEU A 61 6.39 -11.81 5.40
N PRO A 62 7.34 -10.99 5.88
CA PRO A 62 7.49 -9.61 5.43
C PRO A 62 7.66 -9.46 3.91
N GLY A 63 8.38 -10.39 3.27
CA GLY A 63 8.56 -10.38 1.82
C GLY A 63 7.29 -10.73 1.05
N VAL A 64 6.43 -11.61 1.57
CA VAL A 64 5.13 -11.95 0.97
C VAL A 64 4.14 -10.82 1.23
N ALA A 65 4.09 -10.29 2.45
CA ALA A 65 3.25 -9.15 2.78
C ALA A 65 3.56 -7.90 1.92
N ALA A 66 4.82 -7.67 1.61
CA ALA A 66 5.23 -6.60 0.70
C ALA A 66 4.79 -6.82 -0.77
N LEU A 67 4.54 -8.07 -1.18
CA LEU A 67 3.99 -8.39 -2.50
C LEU A 67 2.45 -8.31 -2.51
N ASP A 68 1.82 -8.60 -1.36
CA ASP A 68 0.37 -8.45 -1.16
C ASP A 68 -0.03 -6.99 -0.94
N ASP A 69 0.94 -6.10 -0.66
CA ASP A 69 0.75 -4.66 -0.69
C ASP A 69 0.58 -4.21 -2.17
N VAL A 70 -0.60 -4.50 -2.69
CA VAL A 70 -1.10 -3.84 -3.89
C VAL A 70 -1.13 -2.36 -3.52
N ARG A 71 -0.09 -1.60 -3.89
CA ARG A 71 -0.05 -0.15 -3.73
C ARG A 71 -1.37 0.40 -4.24
N ARG A 72 -2.24 0.77 -3.31
CA ARG A 72 -3.48 1.46 -3.66
C ARG A 72 -3.08 2.69 -4.45
N LYS A 73 -3.61 2.83 -5.64
CA LYS A 73 -3.37 4.03 -6.43
C LYS A 73 -4.10 5.17 -5.76
N MET A 74 -3.41 6.28 -5.55
CA MET A 74 -4.04 7.51 -5.11
C MET A 74 -4.55 8.27 -6.33
N ILE A 75 -5.82 8.57 -6.34
CA ILE A 75 -6.48 9.43 -7.34
C ILE A 75 -6.76 10.76 -6.66
N ALA A 76 -5.99 11.77 -7.02
CA ALA A 76 -6.06 13.09 -6.42
C ALA A 76 -6.77 14.09 -7.33
N GLY A 77 -7.88 14.64 -6.86
CA GLY A 77 -8.69 15.65 -7.56
C GLY A 77 -8.37 17.06 -7.10
N ASN A 78 -7.49 17.79 -7.81
CA ASN A 78 -7.24 19.20 -7.51
C ASN A 78 -8.29 20.09 -8.18
N TRP A 79 -9.13 20.74 -7.39
CA TRP A 79 -10.19 21.63 -7.91
C TRP A 79 -9.68 23.01 -8.29
N LYS A 80 -8.45 23.34 -7.92
CA LYS A 80 -7.81 24.61 -8.23
C LYS A 80 -8.68 25.80 -7.74
N MET A 81 -8.83 26.84 -8.53
CA MET A 81 -9.67 28.01 -8.21
C MET A 81 -11.05 27.86 -8.86
N HIS A 82 -11.76 26.80 -8.53
CA HIS A 82 -13.12 26.52 -9.03
C HIS A 82 -14.05 26.14 -7.88
N LYS A 83 -15.32 26.32 -8.08
CA LYS A 83 -16.43 25.96 -7.21
C LYS A 83 -16.67 26.90 -6.04
N THR A 84 -17.88 27.30 -5.87
CA THR A 84 -18.42 27.88 -4.64
C THR A 84 -18.62 26.82 -3.57
N VAL A 85 -18.94 27.21 -2.35
CA VAL A 85 -19.15 26.24 -1.25
C VAL A 85 -20.23 25.21 -1.58
N GLY A 86 -21.40 25.68 -2.07
CA GLY A 86 -22.52 24.77 -2.43
C GLY A 86 -22.13 23.79 -3.55
N GLU A 87 -21.55 24.29 -4.63
CA GLU A 87 -21.08 23.45 -5.74
C GLU A 87 -19.98 22.47 -5.31
N SER A 88 -19.19 22.84 -4.31
CA SER A 88 -18.14 22.00 -3.75
C SER A 88 -18.73 20.83 -2.96
N ILE A 89 -19.75 21.07 -2.16
CA ILE A 89 -20.47 20.03 -1.42
C ILE A 89 -21.12 19.06 -2.38
N GLU A 90 -21.89 19.55 -3.35
CA GLU A 90 -22.56 18.72 -4.36
C GLU A 90 -21.55 17.81 -5.09
N LEU A 91 -20.43 18.36 -5.56
CA LEU A 91 -19.41 17.58 -6.25
C LEU A 91 -18.73 16.56 -5.33
N ALA A 92 -18.51 16.89 -4.07
CA ALA A 92 -17.91 15.96 -3.10
C ALA A 92 -18.83 14.75 -2.83
N GLU A 93 -20.12 15.01 -2.65
CA GLU A 93 -21.14 13.96 -2.48
C GLU A 93 -21.24 13.06 -3.73
N ASP A 94 -21.24 13.64 -4.92
CA ASP A 94 -21.23 12.90 -6.19
C ASP A 94 -19.98 11.99 -6.29
N ILE A 95 -18.79 12.52 -5.95
CA ILE A 95 -17.54 11.72 -5.95
C ILE A 95 -17.65 10.56 -4.95
N VAL A 96 -18.20 10.77 -3.75
CA VAL A 96 -18.43 9.71 -2.76
C VAL A 96 -19.34 8.63 -3.32
N MET A 97 -20.42 9.00 -4.00
CA MET A 97 -21.36 8.04 -4.59
C MET A 97 -20.72 7.25 -5.73
N GLU A 98 -20.06 7.93 -6.67
CA GLU A 98 -19.51 7.32 -7.88
C GLU A 98 -18.25 6.46 -7.61
N THR A 99 -17.51 6.74 -6.52
CA THR A 99 -16.31 5.99 -6.16
C THR A 99 -16.56 4.94 -5.09
N ASN A 100 -17.80 4.69 -4.72
CA ASN A 100 -18.14 3.69 -3.71
C ASN A 100 -17.68 2.29 -4.13
N GLY A 101 -16.99 1.60 -3.21
CA GLY A 101 -16.43 0.26 -3.44
C GLY A 101 -15.12 0.23 -4.23
N THR A 102 -14.55 1.38 -4.59
CA THR A 102 -13.20 1.42 -5.18
C THR A 102 -12.14 0.91 -4.20
N LEU A 103 -11.13 0.22 -4.72
CA LEU A 103 -9.94 -0.16 -3.94
C LEU A 103 -8.86 0.93 -3.95
N ASN A 104 -9.01 1.95 -4.78
CA ASN A 104 -8.08 3.06 -4.85
C ASN A 104 -8.37 4.07 -3.73
N GLU A 105 -7.34 4.78 -3.33
CA GLU A 105 -7.46 5.94 -2.46
C GLU A 105 -7.94 7.14 -3.29
N VAL A 106 -9.02 7.79 -2.88
CA VAL A 106 -9.56 8.96 -3.56
C VAL A 106 -9.43 10.16 -2.63
N VAL A 107 -8.77 11.21 -3.10
CA VAL A 107 -8.52 12.45 -2.32
C VAL A 107 -8.94 13.66 -3.14
N ILE A 108 -9.66 14.58 -2.55
CA ILE A 108 -10.09 15.82 -3.17
C ILE A 108 -9.45 17.04 -2.50
N PHE A 109 -9.15 18.05 -3.30
CA PHE A 109 -8.52 19.29 -2.85
C PHE A 109 -9.39 20.49 -3.25
N PRO A 110 -10.44 20.80 -2.46
CA PRO A 110 -11.28 21.98 -2.68
C PRO A 110 -10.54 23.27 -2.36
N THR A 111 -11.14 24.41 -2.66
CA THR A 111 -10.62 25.71 -2.22
C THR A 111 -10.69 25.83 -0.71
N PHE A 112 -9.83 26.66 -0.09
CA PHE A 112 -9.85 26.90 1.36
C PHE A 112 -11.23 27.38 1.88
N THR A 113 -11.94 28.16 1.09
CA THR A 113 -13.27 28.67 1.44
C THR A 113 -14.35 27.60 1.52
N ALA A 114 -14.13 26.43 0.91
CA ALA A 114 -15.07 25.31 0.89
C ALA A 114 -14.56 24.11 1.71
N LEU A 115 -13.29 24.11 2.14
CA LEU A 115 -12.62 22.93 2.67
C LEU A 115 -13.33 22.36 3.91
N GLU A 116 -13.67 23.19 4.90
CA GLU A 116 -14.39 22.76 6.11
C GLU A 116 -15.80 22.24 5.80
N SER A 117 -16.55 22.95 4.96
CA SER A 117 -17.90 22.52 4.57
C SER A 117 -17.91 21.20 3.77
N VAL A 118 -16.88 20.98 2.96
CA VAL A 118 -16.70 19.70 2.26
C VAL A 118 -16.31 18.61 3.25
N ALA A 119 -15.41 18.89 4.20
CA ALA A 119 -15.05 17.96 5.25
C ALA A 119 -16.28 17.44 6.00
N ASP A 120 -17.15 18.35 6.44
CA ASP A 120 -18.40 18.02 7.14
C ASP A 120 -19.34 17.17 6.27
N ALA A 121 -19.46 17.48 4.96
CA ALA A 121 -20.36 16.77 4.05
C ALA A 121 -19.94 15.32 3.78
N ILE A 122 -18.63 15.05 3.80
CA ILE A 122 -18.08 13.71 3.53
C ILE A 122 -17.50 13.01 4.76
N ASP A 123 -17.81 13.49 5.97
CA ASP A 123 -17.35 12.89 7.21
C ASP A 123 -17.68 11.40 7.29
N GLY A 124 -16.70 10.60 7.70
CA GLY A 124 -16.82 9.14 7.79
C GLY A 124 -16.95 8.41 6.45
N LYS A 125 -16.75 9.07 5.30
CA LYS A 125 -16.74 8.44 3.97
C LYS A 125 -15.33 7.97 3.59
N HIS A 126 -15.25 7.23 2.47
CA HIS A 126 -14.01 6.67 1.94
C HIS A 126 -13.19 7.66 1.10
N VAL A 127 -13.68 8.86 0.87
CA VAL A 127 -12.98 9.93 0.13
C VAL A 127 -12.26 10.81 1.13
N GLY A 128 -10.93 10.92 0.99
CA GLY A 128 -10.11 11.85 1.75
C GLY A 128 -10.16 13.27 1.19
N TYR A 129 -9.80 14.24 2.00
CA TYR A 129 -9.72 15.64 1.57
C TYR A 129 -8.46 16.32 2.08
N GLY A 130 -8.06 17.38 1.40
CA GLY A 130 -6.85 18.11 1.73
C GLY A 130 -6.82 19.54 1.22
N ALA A 131 -5.83 20.30 1.72
CA ALA A 131 -5.61 21.67 1.33
C ALA A 131 -4.78 21.80 0.06
N GLN A 132 -5.03 22.83 -0.73
CA GLN A 132 -4.30 23.10 -1.98
C GLN A 132 -2.90 23.71 -1.75
N ASP A 133 -2.62 24.17 -0.53
CA ASP A 133 -1.37 24.82 -0.15
C ASP A 133 -1.27 24.94 1.37
N LEU A 134 -0.08 25.25 1.91
CA LEU A 134 0.11 25.67 3.30
C LEU A 134 1.31 26.61 3.43
N HIS A 135 1.31 27.42 4.49
CA HIS A 135 2.47 28.20 4.90
C HIS A 135 3.36 27.39 5.86
N TRP A 136 4.66 27.56 5.80
CA TRP A 136 5.62 26.82 6.64
C TRP A 136 5.71 27.27 8.09
N GLU A 137 5.22 28.50 8.40
CA GLU A 137 5.13 28.98 9.77
C GLU A 137 3.78 28.63 10.39
N ASP A 138 3.78 28.30 11.67
CA ASP A 138 2.56 27.90 12.39
C ASP A 138 1.64 29.08 12.65
N ALA A 139 2.20 30.28 12.86
CA ALA A 139 1.46 31.51 13.10
C ALA A 139 2.31 32.73 12.83
N GLY A 140 1.69 33.93 12.69
CA GLY A 140 2.42 35.17 12.53
C GLY A 140 1.77 36.20 11.61
N ALA A 141 2.54 37.19 11.20
CA ALA A 141 2.08 38.29 10.35
C ALA A 141 2.13 37.89 8.84
N TYR A 142 1.41 36.88 8.49
CA TYR A 142 1.35 36.28 7.14
C TYR A 142 -0.09 36.38 6.59
N THR A 143 -0.55 37.60 6.35
CA THR A 143 -1.92 37.87 5.93
C THR A 143 -2.34 37.06 4.72
N GLY A 144 -3.40 36.26 4.87
CA GLY A 144 -3.96 35.39 3.82
C GLY A 144 -3.32 34.00 3.74
N ALA A 145 -2.25 33.73 4.50
CA ALA A 145 -1.68 32.38 4.56
C ALA A 145 -2.46 31.48 5.53
N ILE A 146 -2.40 30.20 5.29
CA ILE A 146 -3.01 29.13 6.10
C ILE A 146 -1.90 28.22 6.62
N SER A 147 -1.83 28.02 7.93
CA SER A 147 -0.81 27.17 8.55
C SER A 147 -1.21 25.68 8.52
N GLY A 148 -0.22 24.80 8.71
CA GLY A 148 -0.46 23.37 8.86
C GLY A 148 -1.38 23.06 10.07
N ALA A 149 -1.25 23.80 11.17
CA ALA A 149 -2.11 23.66 12.34
C ALA A 149 -3.59 23.97 12.02
N MET A 150 -3.87 25.00 11.22
CA MET A 150 -5.25 25.33 10.78
C MET A 150 -5.85 24.25 9.88
N ILE A 151 -5.02 23.61 9.03
CA ILE A 151 -5.44 22.52 8.17
C ILE A 151 -5.72 21.25 8.99
N ALA A 152 -4.89 20.96 9.97
CA ALA A 152 -5.08 19.83 10.87
C ALA A 152 -6.30 19.98 11.79
N ASP A 153 -6.66 21.20 12.17
CA ASP A 153 -7.82 21.48 13.02
C ASP A 153 -9.15 21.08 12.38
N ILE A 154 -9.23 21.13 11.05
CA ILE A 154 -10.39 20.62 10.28
C ILE A 154 -10.20 19.16 9.85
N CYS A 155 -9.32 18.41 10.49
CA CYS A 155 -9.04 16.99 10.24
C CYS A 155 -8.63 16.65 8.79
N ALA A 156 -8.10 17.61 8.02
CA ALA A 156 -7.60 17.36 6.68
C ALA A 156 -6.30 16.54 6.75
N GLU A 157 -6.28 15.39 6.06
CA GLU A 157 -5.16 14.44 6.09
C GLU A 157 -4.09 14.73 5.04
N TYR A 158 -4.41 15.55 4.05
CA TYR A 158 -3.57 15.80 2.88
C TYR A 158 -3.33 17.29 2.66
N VAL A 159 -2.19 17.58 2.04
CA VAL A 159 -1.88 18.93 1.56
C VAL A 159 -1.03 18.84 0.31
N MET A 160 -1.31 19.68 -0.68
CA MET A 160 -0.42 19.88 -1.82
C MET A 160 0.68 20.85 -1.48
N VAL A 161 1.93 20.51 -1.82
CA VAL A 161 3.10 21.36 -1.61
C VAL A 161 3.80 21.60 -2.93
N GLY A 162 4.13 22.86 -3.22
CA GLY A 162 4.92 23.23 -4.38
C GLY A 162 4.27 22.87 -5.72
N HIS A 163 2.94 23.02 -5.83
CA HIS A 163 2.23 22.79 -7.09
C HIS A 163 2.83 23.66 -8.22
N SER A 164 2.92 23.11 -9.44
CA SER A 164 3.57 23.76 -10.57
C SER A 164 3.01 25.14 -10.88
N GLU A 165 1.71 25.35 -10.75
CA GLU A 165 1.08 26.67 -10.92
C GLU A 165 1.55 27.67 -9.86
N ARG A 166 1.65 27.26 -8.60
CA ARG A 166 2.11 28.12 -7.52
C ARG A 166 3.56 28.51 -7.70
N ARG A 167 4.43 27.57 -8.04
CA ARG A 167 5.84 27.86 -8.37
C ARG A 167 5.98 28.82 -9.55
N ALA A 168 5.14 28.67 -10.57
CA ALA A 168 5.23 29.49 -11.78
C ALA A 168 4.61 30.88 -11.60
N LEU A 169 3.51 31.01 -10.84
CA LEU A 169 2.72 32.24 -10.74
C LEU A 169 2.99 33.03 -9.46
N PHE A 170 3.35 32.36 -8.35
CA PHE A 170 3.51 32.97 -7.03
C PHE A 170 4.94 32.90 -6.50
N GLY A 171 5.80 32.08 -7.11
CA GLY A 171 7.21 31.96 -6.74
C GLY A 171 7.49 31.07 -5.53
N ASP A 172 6.58 30.15 -5.23
CA ASP A 172 6.71 29.17 -4.14
C ASP A 172 7.80 28.13 -4.38
#